data_85375b0fd03b52b3b7aa39279c5c88f0
#
_entry.id   85375b0fd03b52b3b7aa39279c5c88f0
#
_cell.length_a   1.000
_cell.length_b   1.000
_cell.length_c   1.000
_cell.angle_alpha   90.00
_cell.angle_beta   90.00
_cell.angle_gamma   90.00
#
_symmetry.space_group_name_H-M   'P 1'
#
loop_
_entity.id
_entity.type
_entity.pdbx_description
1 polymer ?
#
loop_
_entity_poly.entity_id
_entity_poly.type
_entity_poly.pdbx_seq_one_letter_code
_entity_poly.pdbx_strand_id
1 'polypeptide(L)'
;WDPANENRLGLLALASNSFLLEITGHCYFDGTDILATEEGVLEVMNKLSEVKPNVRLWYRDEGQFQQALETGEIPMGQYYHDVTGLAAADGKPVRSTFPKEWAVLDSASSVVSSASEALDASQVFIDYMSQPEIQSKLSRSVGTAPTIPRDMTDLTDEEFAAVSTELPPILPRYELYVDKADWVNQKWSELVTG
;
A
#
# COMPACT_ATOMS: atom_id res chain seq x y z
N TRP A 1 2.30 -16.27 -6.47
CA TRP A 1 3.25 -17.25 -7.07
C TRP A 1 2.56 -18.38 -7.85
N ASP A 2 1.21 -18.29 -8.07
CA ASP A 2 0.50 -19.28 -8.86
C ASP A 2 0.88 -19.14 -10.35
N PRO A 3 1.37 -20.20 -11.01
CA PRO A 3 1.70 -20.19 -12.44
C PRO A 3 0.51 -19.83 -13.36
N ALA A 4 -0.73 -19.98 -12.90
CA ALA A 4 -1.91 -19.53 -13.64
C ALA A 4 -1.94 -18.01 -13.88
N ASN A 5 -1.11 -17.26 -13.15
CA ASN A 5 -0.97 -15.80 -13.28
C ASN A 5 0.28 -15.39 -14.10
N GLU A 6 0.88 -16.31 -14.85
CA GLU A 6 2.03 -15.98 -15.69
C GLU A 6 1.75 -14.77 -16.60
N ASN A 7 2.65 -13.77 -16.54
CA ASN A 7 2.60 -12.53 -17.34
C ASN A 7 1.28 -11.73 -17.18
N ARG A 8 0.71 -11.68 -15.96
CA ARG A 8 -0.58 -11.02 -15.69
C ARG A 8 -0.54 -9.94 -14.62
N LEU A 9 0.54 -9.85 -13.84
CA LEU A 9 0.61 -8.95 -12.71
C LEU A 9 1.29 -7.62 -13.05
N GLY A 10 0.77 -6.53 -12.48
CA GLY A 10 1.49 -5.27 -12.34
C GLY A 10 1.92 -5.05 -10.90
N LEU A 11 3.21 -4.85 -10.68
CA LEU A 11 3.78 -4.61 -9.36
C LEU A 11 4.62 -3.34 -9.36
N LEU A 12 4.64 -2.63 -8.23
CA LEU A 12 5.40 -1.39 -8.10
C LEU A 12 6.91 -1.69 -8.02
N ALA A 13 7.68 -1.01 -8.85
CA ALA A 13 9.14 -1.17 -8.96
C ALA A 13 9.95 -0.34 -7.94
N LEU A 14 9.32 0.11 -6.85
CA LEU A 14 9.98 0.87 -5.77
C LEU A 14 9.96 0.03 -4.49
N ALA A 15 11.12 -0.24 -3.92
CA ALA A 15 11.24 -1.09 -2.74
C ALA A 15 10.37 -0.59 -1.57
N SER A 16 10.52 0.69 -1.21
CA SER A 16 9.89 1.28 -0.03
C SER A 16 8.36 1.42 -0.12
N ASN A 17 7.83 1.56 -1.32
CA ASN A 17 6.41 1.87 -1.53
C ASN A 17 5.62 0.65 -2.04
N SER A 18 6.32 -0.41 -2.44
CA SER A 18 5.64 -1.65 -2.87
C SER A 18 5.21 -2.52 -1.71
N PHE A 19 5.86 -2.39 -0.55
CA PHE A 19 5.67 -3.26 0.61
C PHE A 19 5.80 -4.76 0.30
N LEU A 20 6.39 -5.10 -0.85
CA LEU A 20 6.50 -6.49 -1.30
C LEU A 20 7.47 -7.30 -0.44
N LEU A 21 8.44 -6.64 0.20
CA LEU A 21 9.31 -7.28 1.18
C LEU A 21 8.53 -7.67 2.42
N GLU A 22 7.72 -6.77 2.97
CA GLU A 22 6.88 -7.01 4.14
C GLU A 22 5.81 -8.07 3.85
N ILE A 23 5.13 -7.98 2.70
CA ILE A 23 4.14 -8.97 2.26
C ILE A 23 4.80 -10.35 2.13
N THR A 24 5.95 -10.43 1.49
CA THR A 24 6.65 -11.71 1.30
C THR A 24 7.17 -12.26 2.63
N GLY A 25 7.77 -11.43 3.48
CA GLY A 25 8.20 -11.80 4.82
C GLY A 25 7.05 -12.35 5.65
N HIS A 26 5.94 -11.64 5.66
CA HIS A 26 4.76 -12.03 6.43
C HIS A 26 4.14 -13.35 5.93
N CYS A 27 4.02 -13.52 4.62
CA CYS A 27 3.35 -14.69 4.03
C CYS A 27 4.21 -15.96 4.00
N TYR A 28 5.54 -15.83 3.98
CA TYR A 28 6.44 -16.98 3.77
C TYR A 28 7.48 -17.20 4.86
N PHE A 29 7.65 -16.27 5.80
CA PHE A 29 8.68 -16.32 6.83
C PHE A 29 8.15 -16.04 8.25
N ASP A 30 6.85 -16.25 8.46
CA ASP A 30 6.19 -16.10 9.76
C ASP A 30 6.27 -14.68 10.34
N GLY A 31 6.32 -13.66 9.48
CA GLY A 31 6.28 -12.27 9.89
C GLY A 31 7.34 -11.39 9.22
N THR A 32 7.36 -10.11 9.60
CA THR A 32 8.30 -9.12 9.03
C THR A 32 9.62 -9.00 9.80
N ASP A 33 9.79 -9.73 10.92
CA ASP A 33 11.00 -9.66 11.73
C ASP A 33 12.25 -10.17 11.01
N ILE A 34 12.08 -11.05 10.02
CA ILE A 34 13.17 -11.48 9.13
C ILE A 34 13.86 -10.31 8.45
N LEU A 35 13.15 -9.22 8.20
CA LEU A 35 13.70 -8.02 7.55
C LEU A 35 14.62 -7.17 8.46
N ALA A 36 14.81 -7.56 9.71
CA ALA A 36 15.70 -6.84 10.63
C ALA A 36 17.19 -6.97 10.24
N THR A 37 17.56 -7.98 9.46
CA THR A 37 18.94 -8.24 9.02
C THR A 37 19.09 -8.20 7.51
N GLU A 38 20.28 -7.88 7.02
CA GLU A 38 20.56 -7.90 5.58
C GLU A 38 20.44 -9.30 4.99
N GLU A 39 20.85 -10.32 5.73
CA GLU A 39 20.70 -11.72 5.33
C GLU A 39 19.23 -12.08 5.16
N GLY A 40 18.37 -11.71 6.11
CA GLY A 40 16.92 -11.95 6.02
C GLY A 40 16.27 -11.17 4.88
N VAL A 41 16.70 -9.93 4.62
CA VAL A 41 16.21 -9.17 3.46
C VAL A 41 16.55 -9.87 2.15
N LEU A 42 17.78 -10.39 2.02
CA LEU A 42 18.20 -11.14 0.82
C LEU A 42 17.42 -12.45 0.67
N GLU A 43 17.13 -13.13 1.77
CA GLU A 43 16.32 -14.34 1.75
C GLU A 43 14.89 -14.06 1.29
N VAL A 44 14.28 -12.98 1.79
CA VAL A 44 12.96 -12.51 1.35
C VAL A 44 12.99 -12.09 -0.13
N MET A 45 14.02 -11.39 -0.58
CA MET A 45 14.19 -11.02 -1.99
C MET A 45 14.34 -12.24 -2.90
N ASN A 46 15.04 -13.27 -2.46
CA ASN A 46 15.13 -14.53 -3.19
C ASN A 46 13.77 -15.18 -3.36
N LYS A 47 12.96 -15.22 -2.29
CA LYS A 47 11.58 -15.73 -2.35
C LYS A 47 10.71 -14.87 -3.27
N LEU A 48 10.82 -13.56 -3.18
CA LEU A 48 10.09 -12.63 -4.03
C LEU A 48 10.46 -12.78 -5.51
N SER A 49 11.70 -13.15 -5.82
CA SER A 49 12.14 -13.37 -7.20
C SER A 49 11.34 -14.44 -7.94
N GLU A 50 10.74 -15.39 -7.22
CA GLU A 50 9.90 -16.44 -7.79
C GLU A 50 8.61 -15.90 -8.43
N VAL A 51 8.17 -14.67 -8.09
CA VAL A 51 6.99 -14.05 -8.70
C VAL A 51 7.27 -13.46 -10.10
N LYS A 52 8.54 -13.27 -10.46
CA LYS A 52 8.93 -12.60 -11.71
C LYS A 52 8.24 -13.13 -12.97
N PRO A 53 8.09 -14.44 -13.18
CA PRO A 53 7.36 -14.96 -14.35
C PRO A 53 5.90 -14.50 -14.44
N ASN A 54 5.30 -14.14 -13.30
CA ASN A 54 3.93 -13.69 -13.25
C ASN A 54 3.80 -12.19 -13.54
N VAL A 55 4.91 -11.43 -13.46
CA VAL A 55 4.90 -9.97 -13.60
C VAL A 55 5.03 -9.57 -15.06
N ARG A 56 3.99 -8.92 -15.58
CA ARG A 56 3.99 -8.29 -16.91
C ARG A 56 4.62 -6.90 -16.89
N LEU A 57 4.40 -6.15 -15.79
CA LEU A 57 4.89 -4.80 -15.64
C LEU A 57 5.38 -4.52 -14.23
N TRP A 58 6.64 -4.15 -14.12
CA TRP A 58 7.17 -3.46 -12.95
C TRP A 58 7.00 -1.96 -13.18
N TYR A 59 5.90 -1.38 -12.68
CA TYR A 59 5.58 0.02 -12.93
C TYR A 59 6.31 0.96 -11.95
N ARG A 60 6.58 2.17 -12.41
CA ARG A 60 7.10 3.29 -11.60
C ARG A 60 6.17 4.49 -11.64
N ASP A 61 5.40 4.59 -12.70
CA ASP A 61 4.40 5.62 -12.91
C ASP A 61 3.01 5.04 -12.62
N GLU A 62 2.33 5.61 -11.62
CA GLU A 62 1.03 5.14 -11.16
C GLU A 62 -0.05 5.35 -12.21
N GLY A 63 -0.01 6.47 -12.94
CA GLY A 63 -0.95 6.77 -14.01
C GLY A 63 -0.85 5.76 -15.16
N GLN A 64 0.35 5.33 -15.51
CA GLN A 64 0.57 4.27 -16.50
C GLN A 64 -0.08 2.96 -16.05
N PHE A 65 0.13 2.59 -14.79
CA PHE A 65 -0.46 1.34 -14.27
C PHE A 65 -1.97 1.43 -14.15
N GLN A 66 -2.50 2.55 -13.68
CA GLN A 66 -3.94 2.79 -13.64
C GLN A 66 -4.57 2.64 -15.03
N GLN A 67 -3.97 3.24 -16.05
CA GLN A 67 -4.45 3.10 -17.44
C GLN A 67 -4.42 1.64 -17.90
N ALA A 68 -3.36 0.90 -17.58
CA ALA A 68 -3.24 -0.52 -17.93
C ALA A 68 -4.31 -1.39 -17.26
N LEU A 69 -4.68 -1.10 -16.01
CA LEU A 69 -5.80 -1.73 -15.32
C LEU A 69 -7.15 -1.38 -15.97
N GLU A 70 -7.40 -0.08 -16.22
CA GLU A 70 -8.66 0.40 -16.79
C GLU A 70 -8.92 -0.14 -18.20
N THR A 71 -7.87 -0.34 -18.99
CA THR A 71 -7.98 -0.91 -20.35
C THR A 71 -8.01 -2.44 -20.34
N GLY A 72 -7.74 -3.09 -19.21
CA GLY A 72 -7.61 -4.54 -19.11
C GLY A 72 -6.32 -5.10 -19.71
N GLU A 73 -5.35 -4.26 -20.07
CA GLU A 73 -4.04 -4.69 -20.54
C GLU A 73 -3.31 -5.52 -19.47
N ILE A 74 -3.42 -5.08 -18.22
CA ILE A 74 -2.97 -5.82 -17.04
C ILE A 74 -4.19 -6.12 -16.19
N PRO A 75 -4.55 -7.41 -16.01
CA PRO A 75 -5.81 -7.77 -15.37
C PRO A 75 -5.79 -7.65 -13.85
N MET A 76 -4.62 -7.58 -13.21
CA MET A 76 -4.50 -7.49 -11.76
C MET A 76 -3.13 -6.98 -11.33
N GLY A 77 -3.04 -6.47 -10.11
CA GLY A 77 -1.79 -6.06 -9.51
C GLY A 77 -1.97 -5.43 -8.14
N GLN A 78 -0.89 -4.98 -7.59
CA GLN A 78 -0.89 -4.21 -6.35
C GLN A 78 -1.09 -2.73 -6.69
N TYR A 79 -2.08 -2.11 -6.05
CA TYR A 79 -2.34 -0.68 -6.23
C TYR A 79 -3.04 -0.09 -5.00
N TYR A 80 -3.17 1.21 -4.95
CA TYR A 80 -3.84 1.91 -3.87
C TYR A 80 -5.35 1.65 -3.91
N HIS A 81 -5.90 1.33 -2.75
CA HIS A 81 -7.32 0.99 -2.61
C HIS A 81 -8.23 2.17 -2.92
N ASP A 82 -7.92 3.33 -2.37
CA ASP A 82 -8.68 4.57 -2.57
C ASP A 82 -8.68 5.03 -4.03
N VAL A 83 -7.53 5.04 -4.69
CA VAL A 83 -7.42 5.39 -6.12
C VAL A 83 -8.24 4.47 -7.00
N THR A 84 -8.17 3.15 -6.75
CA THR A 84 -8.96 2.16 -7.48
C THR A 84 -10.46 2.32 -7.19
N GLY A 85 -10.83 2.63 -5.96
CA GLY A 85 -12.21 2.89 -5.56
C GLY A 85 -12.80 4.10 -6.27
N LEU A 86 -12.06 5.20 -6.36
CA LEU A 86 -12.47 6.40 -7.11
C LEU A 86 -12.64 6.09 -8.60
N ALA A 87 -11.71 5.37 -9.22
CA ALA A 87 -11.84 4.97 -10.63
C ALA A 87 -13.08 4.09 -10.85
N ALA A 88 -13.38 3.16 -9.95
CA ALA A 88 -14.60 2.35 -10.02
C ALA A 88 -15.87 3.20 -9.88
N ALA A 89 -15.88 4.20 -8.98
CA ALA A 89 -17.00 5.15 -8.82
C ALA A 89 -17.23 5.99 -10.08
N ASP A 90 -16.16 6.29 -10.83
CA ASP A 90 -16.21 6.96 -12.14
C ASP A 90 -16.61 6.01 -13.29
N GLY A 91 -17.03 4.79 -12.98
CA GLY A 91 -17.52 3.81 -13.95
C GLY A 91 -16.44 3.05 -14.71
N LYS A 92 -15.19 3.08 -14.26
CA LYS A 92 -14.12 2.29 -14.86
C LYS A 92 -14.28 0.80 -14.49
N PRO A 93 -13.92 -0.14 -15.38
CA PRO A 93 -14.10 -1.57 -15.16
C PRO A 93 -13.02 -2.17 -14.24
N VAL A 94 -12.80 -1.54 -13.12
CA VAL A 94 -11.81 -1.93 -12.10
C VAL A 94 -12.49 -2.11 -10.74
N ARG A 95 -11.86 -2.88 -9.87
CA ARG A 95 -12.25 -2.99 -8.47
C ARG A 95 -11.03 -3.21 -7.59
N SER A 96 -11.08 -2.73 -6.38
CA SER A 96 -10.13 -3.06 -5.34
C SER A 96 -10.71 -4.15 -4.41
N THR A 97 -9.83 -4.89 -3.76
CA THR A 97 -10.19 -5.86 -2.73
C THR A 97 -9.03 -6.04 -1.76
N PHE A 98 -9.36 -6.20 -0.49
CA PHE A 98 -8.38 -6.64 0.50
C PHE A 98 -8.22 -8.16 0.40
N PRO A 99 -6.97 -8.68 0.34
CA PRO A 99 -6.72 -10.12 0.40
C PRO A 99 -7.27 -10.74 1.69
N LYS A 100 -7.69 -12.00 1.62
CA LYS A 100 -8.17 -12.73 2.80
C LYS A 100 -7.07 -12.99 3.83
N GLU A 101 -5.83 -13.01 3.36
CA GLU A 101 -4.67 -13.24 4.19
C GLU A 101 -4.40 -12.00 5.04
N TRP A 102 -4.13 -10.87 4.43
CA TRP A 102 -3.85 -9.60 5.13
C TRP A 102 -3.86 -8.42 4.15
N ALA A 103 -4.08 -7.20 4.68
CA ALA A 103 -3.85 -5.95 3.98
C ALA A 103 -2.60 -5.25 4.54
N VAL A 104 -1.99 -4.38 3.76
CA VAL A 104 -0.90 -3.51 4.22
C VAL A 104 -1.49 -2.20 4.70
N LEU A 105 -1.06 -1.72 5.86
CA LEU A 105 -1.39 -0.39 6.34
C LEU A 105 -0.35 0.61 5.80
N ASP A 106 -0.74 1.38 4.80
CA ASP A 106 0.03 2.55 4.36
C ASP A 106 -0.51 3.78 5.07
N SER A 107 0.27 4.33 6.01
CA SER A 107 -0.13 5.46 6.83
C SER A 107 0.59 6.73 6.43
N ALA A 108 -0.16 7.84 6.36
CA ALA A 108 0.38 9.16 6.17
C ALA A 108 0.20 10.01 7.44
N SER A 109 1.08 10.97 7.63
CA SER A 109 1.03 11.91 8.75
C SER A 109 0.95 13.35 8.25
N SER A 110 0.10 14.16 8.89
CA SER A 110 0.11 15.60 8.69
C SER A 110 1.30 16.20 9.42
N VAL A 111 2.10 17.00 8.71
CA VAL A 111 3.26 17.70 9.28
C VAL A 111 3.17 19.19 9.01
N VAL A 112 3.70 20.00 9.94
CA VAL A 112 3.80 21.44 9.77
C VAL A 112 5.27 21.82 9.62
N SER A 113 5.61 22.55 8.56
CA SER A 113 6.98 23.03 8.36
C SER A 113 7.42 23.90 9.53
N SER A 114 8.65 23.72 10.01
CA SER A 114 9.23 24.57 11.05
C SER A 114 9.39 26.04 10.63
N ALA A 115 9.34 26.32 9.33
CA ALA A 115 9.36 27.67 8.76
C ALA A 115 7.96 28.28 8.57
N SER A 116 6.89 27.56 8.98
CA SER A 116 5.52 28.08 8.84
C SER A 116 5.25 29.22 9.82
N GLU A 117 4.70 30.31 9.31
CA GLU A 117 4.19 31.41 10.11
C GLU A 117 2.72 31.20 10.54
N ALA A 118 2.08 30.14 10.07
CA ALA A 118 0.68 29.81 10.31
C ALA A 118 0.50 28.58 11.23
N LEU A 119 1.31 28.45 12.28
CA LEU A 119 1.29 27.30 13.17
C LEU A 119 -0.09 27.04 13.80
N ASP A 120 -0.71 28.10 14.36
CA ASP A 120 -2.01 27.99 15.00
C ASP A 120 -3.11 27.53 14.02
N ALA A 121 -3.12 28.10 12.81
CA ALA A 121 -4.07 27.69 11.78
C ALA A 121 -3.83 26.24 11.33
N SER A 122 -2.57 25.81 11.25
CA SER A 122 -2.22 24.42 10.92
C SER A 122 -2.69 23.45 11.99
N GLN A 123 -2.56 23.79 13.26
CA GLN A 123 -3.06 22.98 14.36
C GLN A 123 -4.58 22.87 14.35
N VAL A 124 -5.30 23.97 14.11
CA VAL A 124 -6.75 23.97 13.98
C VAL A 124 -7.20 23.09 12.81
N PHE A 125 -6.48 23.12 11.68
CA PHE A 125 -6.78 22.25 10.55
C PHE A 125 -6.56 20.76 10.86
N ILE A 126 -5.45 20.40 11.50
CA ILE A 126 -5.15 19.02 11.89
C ILE A 126 -6.17 18.52 12.90
N ASP A 127 -6.54 19.33 13.89
CA ASP A 127 -7.58 18.99 14.86
C ASP A 127 -8.94 18.76 14.18
N TYR A 128 -9.32 19.65 13.26
CA TYR A 128 -10.54 19.50 12.46
C TYR A 128 -10.54 18.17 11.66
N MET A 129 -9.43 17.88 10.99
CA MET A 129 -9.30 16.65 10.20
C MET A 129 -9.31 15.38 11.07
N SER A 130 -8.99 15.49 12.35
CA SER A 130 -9.00 14.36 13.30
C SER A 130 -10.37 14.09 13.93
N GLN A 131 -11.36 14.97 13.71
CA GLN A 131 -12.69 14.80 14.30
C GLN A 131 -13.41 13.57 13.71
N PRO A 132 -14.14 12.80 14.54
CA PRO A 132 -14.83 11.58 14.10
C PRO A 132 -15.74 11.75 12.88
N GLU A 133 -16.52 12.82 12.86
CA GLU A 133 -17.41 13.15 11.74
C GLU A 133 -16.62 13.38 10.43
N ILE A 134 -15.49 14.08 10.53
CA ILE A 134 -14.65 14.39 9.38
C ILE A 134 -13.93 13.14 8.88
N GLN A 135 -13.44 12.30 9.79
CA GLN A 135 -12.83 11.00 9.44
C GLN A 135 -13.83 10.10 8.70
N SER A 136 -15.05 9.99 9.19
CA SER A 136 -16.12 9.22 8.53
C SER A 136 -16.46 9.80 7.15
N LYS A 137 -16.51 11.13 7.03
CA LYS A 137 -16.77 11.80 5.76
C LYS A 137 -15.63 11.55 4.75
N LEU A 138 -14.38 11.56 5.18
CA LEU A 138 -13.24 11.23 4.32
C LEU A 138 -13.32 9.80 3.83
N SER A 139 -13.60 8.84 4.72
CA SER A 139 -13.77 7.45 4.35
C SER A 139 -14.82 7.27 3.25
N ARG A 140 -15.98 7.92 3.38
CA ARG A 140 -17.04 7.87 2.37
C ARG A 140 -16.68 8.54 1.05
N SER A 141 -15.93 9.66 1.11
CA SER A 141 -15.69 10.52 -0.06
C SER A 141 -14.44 10.15 -0.84
N VAL A 142 -13.42 9.64 -0.15
CA VAL A 142 -12.09 9.36 -0.73
C VAL A 142 -11.76 7.86 -0.71
N GLY A 143 -12.41 7.08 0.16
CA GLY A 143 -12.13 5.65 0.29
C GLY A 143 -10.93 5.30 1.17
N THR A 144 -10.49 6.23 2.02
CA THR A 144 -9.39 5.98 2.97
C THR A 144 -9.92 5.39 4.28
N ALA A 145 -9.15 4.51 4.90
CA ALA A 145 -9.46 4.03 6.25
C ALA A 145 -9.37 5.18 7.27
N PRO A 146 -10.29 5.25 8.27
CA PRO A 146 -10.20 6.26 9.32
C PRO A 146 -8.98 6.00 10.21
N THR A 147 -8.37 7.06 10.75
CA THR A 147 -7.24 6.97 11.69
C THR A 147 -7.68 6.91 13.15
N ILE A 148 -8.98 6.82 13.40
CA ILE A 148 -9.61 6.68 14.72
C ILE A 148 -10.25 5.30 14.86
N PRO A 149 -10.47 4.81 16.10
CA PRO A 149 -11.16 3.56 16.36
C PRO A 149 -12.54 3.51 15.69
N ARG A 150 -12.96 2.32 15.25
CA ARG A 150 -14.22 2.12 14.55
C ARG A 150 -15.43 2.62 15.34
N ASP A 151 -15.48 2.38 16.63
CA ASP A 151 -16.56 2.78 17.54
C ASP A 151 -16.68 4.30 17.71
N MET A 152 -15.69 5.07 17.27
CA MET A 152 -15.74 6.53 17.18
C MET A 152 -16.26 7.05 15.83
N THR A 153 -16.42 6.18 14.83
CA THR A 153 -16.96 6.55 13.52
C THR A 153 -18.46 6.35 13.47
N ASP A 154 -19.14 7.03 12.54
CA ASP A 154 -20.55 6.79 12.20
C ASP A 154 -20.71 5.94 10.93
N LEU A 155 -19.64 5.25 10.51
CA LEU A 155 -19.65 4.35 9.36
C LEU A 155 -20.50 3.10 9.66
N THR A 156 -21.33 2.71 8.71
CA THR A 156 -21.98 1.40 8.75
C THR A 156 -20.95 0.26 8.62
N ASP A 157 -21.37 -0.96 8.90
CA ASP A 157 -20.51 -2.14 8.73
C ASP A 157 -20.03 -2.29 7.29
N GLU A 158 -20.92 -2.02 6.32
CA GLU A 158 -20.61 -2.07 4.90
C GLU A 158 -19.63 -0.97 4.48
N GLU A 159 -19.86 0.28 4.93
CA GLU A 159 -18.95 1.40 4.66
C GLU A 159 -17.56 1.17 5.26
N PHE A 160 -17.48 0.64 6.49
CA PHE A 160 -16.21 0.34 7.13
C PHE A 160 -15.48 -0.80 6.40
N ALA A 161 -16.16 -1.88 6.04
CA ALA A 161 -15.59 -2.99 5.30
C ALA A 161 -15.11 -2.59 3.89
N ALA A 162 -15.69 -1.52 3.33
CA ALA A 162 -15.25 -0.99 2.04
C ALA A 162 -13.90 -0.26 2.10
N VAL A 163 -13.49 0.23 3.26
CA VAL A 163 -12.26 1.06 3.41
C VAL A 163 -11.23 0.45 4.37
N SER A 164 -11.58 -0.61 5.08
CA SER A 164 -10.73 -1.21 6.10
C SER A 164 -10.95 -2.73 6.20
N THR A 165 -10.21 -3.39 7.08
CA THR A 165 -10.34 -4.82 7.37
C THR A 165 -10.26 -5.05 8.89
N GLU A 166 -10.96 -6.07 9.37
CA GLU A 166 -10.88 -6.53 10.77
C GLU A 166 -9.58 -7.31 11.05
N LEU A 167 -8.85 -7.73 10.01
CA LEU A 167 -7.58 -8.45 10.18
C LEU A 167 -6.48 -7.47 10.60
N PRO A 168 -5.57 -7.89 11.48
CA PRO A 168 -4.38 -7.11 11.78
C PRO A 168 -3.60 -6.81 10.51
N PRO A 169 -3.32 -5.53 10.20
CA PRO A 169 -2.61 -5.20 8.95
C PRO A 169 -1.12 -5.55 9.06
N ILE A 170 -0.51 -5.79 7.90
CA ILE A 170 0.94 -5.81 7.79
C ILE A 170 1.43 -4.36 7.94
N LEU A 171 2.33 -4.15 8.91
CA LEU A 171 2.94 -2.84 9.13
C LEU A 171 4.25 -2.75 8.34
N PRO A 172 4.44 -1.67 7.56
CA PRO A 172 5.70 -1.44 6.86
C PRO A 172 6.88 -1.25 7.82
N ARG A 173 8.05 -1.75 7.42
CA ARG A 173 9.31 -1.63 8.15
C ARG A 173 10.06 -0.38 7.68
N TYR A 174 9.49 0.81 7.97
CA TYR A 174 10.04 2.10 7.51
C TYR A 174 11.51 2.32 7.89
N GLU A 175 11.94 1.81 9.05
CA GLU A 175 13.34 1.86 9.48
C GLU A 175 14.30 1.21 8.49
N LEU A 176 13.89 0.13 7.82
CA LEU A 176 14.70 -0.52 6.78
C LEU A 176 15.03 0.44 5.64
N TYR A 177 14.07 1.26 5.25
CA TYR A 177 14.19 2.19 4.12
C TYR A 177 14.81 3.54 4.50
N VAL A 178 15.01 3.82 5.79
CA VAL A 178 15.76 4.99 6.29
C VAL A 178 17.22 4.63 6.47
N ASP A 179 17.48 3.57 7.23
CA ASP A 179 18.84 3.24 7.66
C ASP A 179 19.67 2.57 6.57
N LYS A 180 19.03 1.84 5.65
CA LYS A 180 19.67 1.05 4.61
C LYS A 180 19.16 1.34 3.20
N ALA A 181 18.62 2.54 2.98
CA ALA A 181 17.95 2.92 1.73
C ALA A 181 18.77 2.57 0.47
N ASP A 182 20.02 3.01 0.41
CA ASP A 182 20.86 2.81 -0.77
C ASP A 182 21.12 1.33 -1.06
N TRP A 183 21.42 0.56 -0.02
CA TRP A 183 21.66 -0.87 -0.14
C TRP A 183 20.39 -1.62 -0.56
N VAL A 184 19.25 -1.34 0.06
CA VAL A 184 17.97 -1.95 -0.31
C VAL A 184 17.60 -1.62 -1.74
N ASN A 185 17.71 -0.36 -2.15
CA ASN A 185 17.41 0.08 -3.51
C ASN A 185 18.32 -0.57 -4.56
N GLN A 186 19.61 -0.73 -4.24
CA GLN A 186 20.54 -1.45 -5.12
C GLN A 186 20.08 -2.90 -5.30
N LYS A 187 19.84 -3.64 -4.21
CA LYS A 187 19.41 -5.05 -4.25
C LYS A 187 18.06 -5.22 -4.92
N TRP A 188 17.15 -4.30 -4.67
CA TRP A 188 15.86 -4.25 -5.34
C TRP A 188 15.98 -4.04 -6.84
N SER A 189 16.85 -3.13 -7.27
CA SER A 189 17.11 -2.92 -8.69
C SER A 189 17.67 -4.18 -9.35
N GLU A 190 18.62 -4.86 -8.71
CA GLU A 190 19.15 -6.15 -9.17
C GLU A 190 18.03 -7.20 -9.31
N LEU A 191 17.08 -7.24 -8.36
CA LEU A 191 15.93 -8.15 -8.41
C LEU A 191 15.01 -7.82 -9.58
N VAL A 192 14.62 -6.56 -9.75
CA VAL A 192 13.62 -6.16 -10.75
C VAL A 192 14.14 -6.26 -12.18
N THR A 193 15.45 -5.97 -12.40
CA THR A 193 16.06 -5.90 -13.75
C THR A 193 16.76 -7.16 -14.20
N GLY A 194 17.20 -8.02 -13.27
CA GLY A 194 17.88 -9.29 -13.56
C GLY A 194 16.87 -10.41 -13.77
#